data_a1ee536933eb169dd1de78affb088122
#
_entry.id   a1ee536933eb169dd1de78affb088122
#
_cell.length_a   1.000
_cell.length_b   1.000
_cell.length_c   1.000
_cell.angle_alpha   90.00
_cell.angle_beta   90.00
_cell.angle_gamma   90.00
#
_symmetry.space_group_name_H-M   'P 1'
#
loop_
_entity.id
_entity.type
_entity.pdbx_description
1 polymer ?
#
loop_
_entity_poly.entity_id
_entity_poly.type
_entity_poly.pdbx_seq_one_letter_code
_entity_poly.pdbx_strand_id
1 'polypeptide(L)'
;MMRWVAFAPVASALSAAPEREAAGGVGGAGDITVFFASGCFWGRQHDLAEFERQTLGRADSEVTAIGGYAGGADSSSPVCYYNQGGVGIYSKLGHAEAVSIRLPPTAATLESAARVFFSSFVPLGNRTFGREDVFDQGPGYRAFIALPGGLASPLLSAVRRANLHGMSLVAGNGSDPDTFGTNRVYVLDSSAYTFHQAEVCLQFHNNQTGDYPPSYHRLREVLLANKRLRNDTGCPGNFVC
;
A
#
# COMPACT_ATOMS: atom_id res chain seq x y z
N MET A 1 13.64 36.19 60.55
CA MET A 1 12.90 36.49 59.33
C MET A 1 13.24 35.40 58.31
N MET A 2 12.33 34.42 58.19
CA MET A 2 12.51 33.27 57.28
C MET A 2 11.72 33.56 56.01
N ARG A 3 12.39 33.65 54.85
CA ARG A 3 11.78 33.81 53.52
C ARG A 3 11.38 32.45 52.97
N TRP A 4 10.10 32.26 52.73
CA TRP A 4 9.53 31.13 52.00
C TRP A 4 9.75 31.34 50.50
N VAL A 5 10.43 30.38 49.84
CA VAL A 5 10.52 30.33 48.39
C VAL A 5 9.43 29.39 47.89
N ALA A 6 8.48 29.96 47.14
CA ALA A 6 7.39 29.22 46.52
C ALA A 6 7.93 28.51 45.27
N PHE A 7 7.81 27.19 45.22
CA PHE A 7 8.01 26.38 43.99
C PHE A 7 6.73 26.43 43.15
N ALA A 8 6.85 26.93 41.94
CA ALA A 8 5.81 26.82 40.95
C ALA A 8 5.78 25.41 40.32
N PRO A 9 4.61 24.80 40.05
CA PRO A 9 4.54 23.50 39.41
C PRO A 9 4.94 23.62 37.93
N VAL A 10 5.86 22.76 37.51
CA VAL A 10 6.20 22.57 36.10
C VAL A 10 5.03 21.81 35.44
N ALA A 11 4.31 22.47 34.58
CA ALA A 11 3.31 21.83 33.75
C ALA A 11 4.03 20.95 32.71
N SER A 12 3.91 19.63 32.86
CA SER A 12 4.31 18.66 31.83
C SER A 12 3.38 18.86 30.62
N ALA A 13 3.93 19.38 29.55
CA ALA A 13 3.28 19.32 28.24
C ALA A 13 3.23 17.85 27.78
N LEU A 14 2.06 17.24 27.88
CA LEU A 14 1.73 16.01 27.19
C LEU A 14 1.84 16.31 25.69
N SER A 15 2.89 15.81 25.07
CA SER A 15 3.01 15.75 23.60
C SER A 15 1.86 14.89 23.09
N ALA A 16 0.92 15.49 22.39
CA ALA A 16 -0.12 14.77 21.66
C ALA A 16 0.58 13.90 20.61
N ALA A 17 0.36 12.60 20.68
CA ALA A 17 0.73 11.70 19.60
C ALA A 17 0.06 12.17 18.31
N PRO A 18 0.74 12.09 17.15
CA PRO A 18 0.13 12.46 15.88
C PRO A 18 -1.11 11.59 15.68
N GLU A 19 -2.25 12.24 15.49
CA GLU A 19 -3.49 11.58 15.10
C GLU A 19 -3.21 10.80 13.82
N ARG A 20 -3.49 9.49 13.84
CA ARG A 20 -3.48 8.64 12.65
C ARG A 20 -4.55 9.17 11.70
N GLU A 21 -4.17 10.02 10.76
CA GLU A 21 -5.06 10.41 9.68
C GLU A 21 -5.41 9.15 8.87
N ALA A 22 -6.61 8.64 9.13
CA ALA A 22 -7.22 7.66 8.26
C ALA A 22 -7.36 8.30 6.88
N ALA A 23 -6.77 7.69 5.86
CA ALA A 23 -6.98 8.07 4.48
C ALA A 23 -8.50 8.12 4.24
N GLY A 24 -9.04 9.34 4.17
CA GLY A 24 -10.46 9.60 4.04
C GLY A 24 -10.95 9.16 2.67
N GLY A 25 -11.61 8.02 2.61
CA GLY A 25 -12.22 7.49 1.41
C GLY A 25 -13.55 6.84 1.74
N VAL A 26 -14.56 7.14 0.95
CA VAL A 26 -15.87 6.52 1.00
C VAL A 26 -15.76 5.07 0.52
N GLY A 27 -15.40 4.18 1.42
CA GLY A 27 -15.82 2.79 1.42
C GLY A 27 -17.12 2.74 2.22
N GLY A 28 -17.93 1.73 2.05
CA GLY A 28 -19.09 1.53 2.90
C GLY A 28 -18.68 1.58 4.38
N ALA A 29 -19.55 2.05 5.26
CA ALA A 29 -19.32 1.98 6.68
C ALA A 29 -19.06 0.50 7.05
N GLY A 30 -17.79 0.17 7.34
CA GLY A 30 -17.37 -1.19 7.63
C GLY A 30 -16.36 -1.83 6.67
N ASP A 31 -15.95 -1.16 5.55
CA ASP A 31 -14.89 -1.68 4.68
C ASP A 31 -13.57 -1.85 5.44
N ILE A 32 -12.83 -2.92 5.10
CA ILE A 32 -11.46 -3.14 5.57
C ILE A 32 -10.46 -2.54 4.58
N THR A 33 -9.31 -2.10 5.10
CA THR A 33 -8.18 -1.69 4.27
C THR A 33 -7.21 -2.85 4.12
N VAL A 34 -6.86 -3.16 2.87
CA VAL A 34 -5.92 -4.21 2.50
C VAL A 34 -4.83 -3.60 1.63
N PHE A 35 -3.57 -4.02 1.82
CA PHE A 35 -2.47 -3.64 0.94
C PHE A 35 -2.01 -4.86 0.16
N PHE A 36 -1.77 -4.67 -1.14
CA PHE A 36 -1.18 -5.67 -2.02
C PHE A 36 0.11 -5.13 -2.62
N ALA A 37 1.19 -5.89 -2.50
CA ALA A 37 2.52 -5.55 -3.01
C ALA A 37 3.10 -6.72 -3.80
N SER A 38 3.48 -6.50 -5.04
CA SER A 38 4.11 -7.49 -5.91
C SER A 38 4.75 -6.78 -7.10
N GLY A 39 6.02 -6.39 -6.98
CA GLY A 39 6.70 -5.60 -8.01
C GLY A 39 6.19 -4.16 -8.07
N CYS A 40 6.27 -3.56 -9.25
CA CYS A 40 5.82 -2.20 -9.50
C CYS A 40 4.33 -2.03 -9.18
N PHE A 41 4.02 -0.98 -8.44
CA PHE A 41 2.62 -0.70 -8.05
C PHE A 41 1.76 -0.25 -9.26
N TRP A 42 2.33 0.18 -10.37
CA TRP A 42 1.55 0.62 -11.52
C TRP A 42 0.65 -0.48 -12.08
N GLY A 43 1.21 -1.65 -12.34
CA GLY A 43 0.43 -2.82 -12.79
C GLY A 43 -0.61 -3.24 -11.75
N ARG A 44 -0.18 -3.30 -10.49
CA ARG A 44 -1.07 -3.66 -9.37
C ARG A 44 -2.20 -2.66 -9.15
N GLN A 45 -1.93 -1.36 -9.31
CA GLN A 45 -2.96 -0.33 -9.24
C GLN A 45 -3.97 -0.47 -10.38
N HIS A 46 -3.50 -0.73 -11.60
CA HIS A 46 -4.38 -0.99 -12.73
C HIS A 46 -5.30 -2.18 -12.45
N ASP A 47 -4.73 -3.33 -12.13
CA ASP A 47 -5.48 -4.57 -11.93
C ASP A 47 -6.53 -4.44 -10.81
N LEU A 48 -6.17 -3.79 -9.71
CA LEU A 48 -7.08 -3.58 -8.58
C LEU A 48 -8.12 -2.50 -8.85
N ALA A 49 -7.81 -1.44 -9.60
CA ALA A 49 -8.79 -0.44 -10.01
C ALA A 49 -9.81 -1.06 -10.99
N GLU A 50 -9.36 -1.88 -11.93
CA GLU A 50 -10.27 -2.60 -12.83
C GLU A 50 -11.11 -3.65 -12.08
N PHE A 51 -10.54 -4.32 -11.08
CA PHE A 51 -11.31 -5.20 -10.19
C PHE A 51 -12.43 -4.43 -9.47
N GLU A 52 -12.16 -3.23 -8.95
CA GLU A 52 -13.16 -2.40 -8.30
C GLU A 52 -14.29 -1.99 -9.27
N ARG A 53 -13.94 -1.60 -10.49
CA ARG A 53 -14.89 -1.16 -11.51
C ARG A 53 -15.72 -2.32 -12.06
N GLN A 54 -15.06 -3.42 -12.42
CA GLN A 54 -15.69 -4.53 -13.13
C GLN A 54 -16.35 -5.55 -12.22
N THR A 55 -15.74 -5.83 -11.05
CA THR A 55 -16.23 -6.87 -10.15
C THR A 55 -17.07 -6.30 -9.00
N LEU A 56 -16.66 -5.15 -8.43
CA LEU A 56 -17.42 -4.52 -7.36
C LEU A 56 -18.45 -3.50 -7.87
N GLY A 57 -18.44 -3.18 -9.16
CA GLY A 57 -19.38 -2.23 -9.77
C GLY A 57 -19.17 -0.79 -9.33
N ARG A 58 -17.98 -0.43 -8.85
CA ARG A 58 -17.68 0.92 -8.38
C ARG A 58 -17.59 1.89 -9.55
N ALA A 59 -18.20 3.07 -9.38
CA ALA A 59 -17.99 4.18 -10.30
C ALA A 59 -16.55 4.71 -10.18
N ASP A 60 -16.06 5.41 -11.21
CA ASP A 60 -14.69 5.97 -11.22
C ASP A 60 -14.38 6.82 -9.97
N SER A 61 -15.38 7.57 -9.48
CA SER A 61 -15.26 8.36 -8.25
C SER A 61 -15.25 7.54 -6.96
N GLU A 62 -15.53 6.24 -7.02
CA GLU A 62 -15.59 5.32 -5.88
C GLU A 62 -14.38 4.38 -5.82
N VAL A 63 -13.50 4.40 -6.81
CA VAL A 63 -12.25 3.64 -6.82
C VAL A 63 -11.40 4.02 -5.61
N THR A 64 -10.85 3.01 -4.94
CA THR A 64 -10.01 3.16 -3.73
C THR A 64 -8.60 2.60 -3.89
N ALA A 65 -8.30 1.99 -5.04
CA ALA A 65 -6.98 1.45 -5.35
C ALA A 65 -5.96 2.58 -5.56
N ILE A 66 -5.17 2.87 -4.55
CA ILE A 66 -4.18 3.95 -4.52
C ILE A 66 -2.78 3.34 -4.45
N GLY A 67 -1.89 3.75 -5.37
CA GLY A 67 -0.48 3.38 -5.36
C GLY A 67 0.29 4.07 -4.24
N GLY A 68 1.27 3.39 -3.67
CA GLY A 68 2.06 3.97 -2.58
C GLY A 68 3.10 3.01 -2.02
N TYR A 69 3.48 3.27 -0.78
CA TYR A 69 4.57 2.59 -0.08
C TYR A 69 4.09 2.09 1.27
N ALA A 70 4.38 0.82 1.59
CA ALA A 70 3.98 0.24 2.86
C ALA A 70 4.89 -0.92 3.28
N GLY A 71 4.62 -1.48 4.46
CA GLY A 71 5.30 -2.67 4.97
C GLY A 71 6.70 -2.43 5.51
N GLY A 72 7.18 -1.19 5.58
CA GLY A 72 8.39 -0.82 6.31
C GLY A 72 8.11 -0.66 7.80
N ALA A 73 9.12 -0.90 8.63
CA ALA A 73 9.05 -0.66 10.07
C ALA A 73 9.23 0.84 10.42
N ASP A 74 9.86 1.61 9.53
CA ASP A 74 10.04 3.06 9.71
C ASP A 74 8.78 3.79 9.22
N SER A 75 8.11 4.49 10.12
CA SER A 75 6.90 5.29 9.84
C SER A 75 7.19 6.78 9.67
N SER A 76 8.46 7.18 9.50
CA SER A 76 8.83 8.57 9.27
C SER A 76 8.18 9.11 7.99
N SER A 77 7.92 10.41 7.94
CA SER A 77 7.27 11.11 6.82
C SER A 77 8.10 12.35 6.46
N PRO A 78 8.14 12.75 5.18
CA PRO A 78 7.49 12.13 4.02
C PRO A 78 8.17 10.83 3.57
N VAL A 79 7.40 9.94 2.92
CA VAL A 79 7.92 8.74 2.22
C VAL A 79 7.72 8.95 0.73
N CYS A 80 8.82 8.91 -0.03
CA CYS A 80 8.87 9.34 -1.42
C CYS A 80 9.50 8.26 -2.31
N TYR A 81 9.15 8.29 -3.60
CA TYR A 81 9.84 7.46 -4.59
C TYR A 81 11.30 7.88 -4.71
N TYR A 82 11.51 9.18 -4.86
CA TYR A 82 12.83 9.79 -5.00
C TYR A 82 12.92 11.09 -4.22
N ASN A 83 14.11 11.35 -3.66
CA ASN A 83 14.45 12.64 -3.06
C ASN A 83 15.94 12.89 -3.27
N GLN A 84 16.33 14.05 -3.86
CA GLN A 84 17.72 14.39 -4.12
C GLN A 84 18.60 14.34 -2.87
N GLY A 85 18.08 14.68 -1.71
CA GLY A 85 18.77 14.56 -0.42
C GLY A 85 18.87 13.12 0.12
N GLY A 86 18.24 12.14 -0.53
CA GLY A 86 18.20 10.75 -0.09
C GLY A 86 17.37 10.50 1.16
N VAL A 87 16.70 11.52 1.70
CA VAL A 87 15.85 11.43 2.89
C VAL A 87 14.43 11.05 2.45
N GLY A 88 13.81 10.13 3.20
CA GLY A 88 12.44 9.71 2.92
C GLY A 88 12.25 8.80 1.71
N ILE A 89 13.31 8.25 1.11
CA ILE A 89 13.18 7.29 0.01
C ILE A 89 12.58 5.99 0.56
N TYR A 90 11.45 5.57 -0.02
CA TYR A 90 10.63 4.46 0.46
C TYR A 90 11.44 3.17 0.70
N SER A 91 12.29 2.80 -0.25
CA SER A 91 13.07 1.57 -0.16
C SER A 91 14.16 1.62 0.92
N LYS A 92 14.71 2.81 1.20
CA LYS A 92 15.68 3.03 2.28
C LYS A 92 15.03 3.00 3.67
N LEU A 93 13.75 3.35 3.74
CA LEU A 93 12.93 3.24 4.95
C LEU A 93 12.33 1.85 5.15
N GLY A 94 12.71 0.90 4.29
CA GLY A 94 12.25 -0.49 4.36
C GLY A 94 10.85 -0.73 3.83
N HIS A 95 10.20 0.27 3.20
CA HIS A 95 8.93 0.07 2.53
C HIS A 95 9.10 -0.63 1.18
N ALA A 96 8.01 -1.21 0.69
CA ALA A 96 7.91 -1.66 -0.69
C ALA A 96 6.75 -0.93 -1.39
N GLU A 97 6.81 -0.91 -2.71
CA GLU A 97 5.69 -0.49 -3.55
C GLU A 97 4.47 -1.35 -3.26
N ALA A 98 3.34 -0.71 -3.06
CA ALA A 98 2.10 -1.37 -2.71
C ALA A 98 0.88 -0.59 -3.22
N VAL A 99 -0.24 -1.26 -3.30
CA VAL A 99 -1.54 -0.64 -3.55
C VAL A 99 -2.42 -0.84 -2.32
N SER A 100 -2.95 0.25 -1.79
CA SER A 100 -4.00 0.22 -0.77
C SER A 100 -5.35 0.18 -1.45
N ILE A 101 -6.23 -0.71 -0.98
CA ILE A 101 -7.61 -0.84 -1.46
C ILE A 101 -8.55 -1.02 -0.27
N ARG A 102 -9.77 -0.50 -0.37
CA ARG A 102 -10.82 -0.72 0.62
C ARG A 102 -11.83 -1.73 0.09
N LEU A 103 -12.08 -2.75 0.87
CA LEU A 103 -12.93 -3.89 0.47
C LEU A 103 -14.04 -4.14 1.49
N PRO A 104 -15.26 -4.49 1.05
CA PRO A 104 -16.23 -5.12 1.94
C PRO A 104 -15.59 -6.29 2.70
N PRO A 105 -15.83 -6.42 4.02
CA PRO A 105 -15.14 -7.40 4.87
C PRO A 105 -15.71 -8.82 4.71
N THR A 106 -15.89 -9.27 3.46
CA THR A 106 -16.38 -10.60 3.15
C THR A 106 -15.27 -11.51 2.61
N ALA A 107 -15.35 -12.79 2.94
CA ALA A 107 -14.40 -13.77 2.43
C ALA A 107 -14.42 -13.84 0.90
N ALA A 108 -15.58 -13.70 0.27
CA ALA A 108 -15.73 -13.75 -1.20
C ALA A 108 -15.00 -12.57 -1.88
N THR A 109 -15.19 -11.35 -1.37
CA THR A 109 -14.56 -10.15 -1.93
C THR A 109 -13.05 -10.21 -1.77
N LEU A 110 -12.55 -10.57 -0.56
CA LEU A 110 -11.12 -10.69 -0.34
C LEU A 110 -10.51 -11.82 -1.18
N GLU A 111 -11.19 -12.95 -1.34
CA GLU A 111 -10.72 -14.04 -2.20
C GLU A 111 -10.58 -13.57 -3.64
N SER A 112 -11.57 -12.84 -4.17
CA SER A 112 -11.53 -12.31 -5.54
C SER A 112 -10.39 -11.30 -5.73
N ALA A 113 -10.20 -10.35 -4.82
CA ALA A 113 -9.08 -9.40 -4.86
C ALA A 113 -7.72 -10.11 -4.73
N ALA A 114 -7.61 -11.11 -3.84
CA ALA A 114 -6.39 -11.89 -3.70
C ALA A 114 -6.09 -12.75 -4.93
N ARG A 115 -7.11 -13.22 -5.69
CA ARG A 115 -6.88 -13.89 -6.98
C ARG A 115 -6.22 -12.94 -8.00
N VAL A 116 -6.67 -11.69 -8.08
CA VAL A 116 -6.02 -10.65 -8.89
C VAL A 116 -4.55 -10.48 -8.48
N PHE A 117 -4.28 -10.43 -7.18
CA PHE A 117 -2.90 -10.37 -6.69
C PHE A 117 -2.07 -11.59 -7.10
N PHE A 118 -2.58 -12.82 -6.88
CA PHE A 118 -1.82 -14.04 -7.21
C PHE A 118 -1.66 -14.27 -8.72
N SER A 119 -2.52 -13.71 -9.57
CA SER A 119 -2.34 -13.80 -11.03
C SER A 119 -1.13 -13.03 -11.55
N SER A 120 -0.56 -12.12 -10.76
CA SER A 120 0.62 -11.33 -11.13
C SER A 120 1.94 -12.09 -11.05
N PHE A 121 1.94 -13.30 -10.50
CA PHE A 121 3.18 -14.07 -10.35
C PHE A 121 3.45 -14.94 -11.56
N VAL A 122 4.69 -14.89 -12.05
CA VAL A 122 5.17 -15.66 -13.18
C VAL A 122 6.02 -16.83 -12.67
N PRO A 123 5.70 -18.09 -13.01
CA PRO A 123 6.53 -19.24 -12.64
C PRO A 123 7.92 -19.16 -13.28
N LEU A 124 8.99 -19.29 -12.48
CA LEU A 124 10.38 -19.35 -12.94
C LEU A 124 10.96 -20.77 -12.95
N GLY A 125 10.18 -21.77 -12.57
CA GLY A 125 10.61 -23.16 -12.37
C GLY A 125 10.94 -23.47 -10.91
N ASN A 126 11.09 -24.77 -10.58
CA ASN A 126 11.40 -25.26 -9.23
C ASN A 126 10.50 -24.67 -8.11
N ARG A 127 9.24 -24.40 -8.42
CA ARG A 127 8.27 -23.76 -7.50
C ARG A 127 8.74 -22.39 -7.00
N THR A 128 9.46 -21.64 -7.82
CA THR A 128 9.81 -20.26 -7.57
C THR A 128 9.05 -19.35 -8.52
N PHE A 129 8.85 -18.10 -8.11
CA PHE A 129 8.03 -17.13 -8.82
C PHE A 129 8.77 -15.81 -8.96
N GLY A 130 8.55 -15.17 -10.10
CA GLY A 130 8.96 -13.82 -10.40
C GLY A 130 7.75 -12.93 -10.61
N ARG A 131 8.01 -11.77 -11.19
CA ARG A 131 7.04 -10.78 -11.59
C ARG A 131 7.08 -10.63 -13.11
N GLU A 132 6.07 -10.03 -13.68
CA GLU A 132 6.02 -9.75 -15.11
C GLU A 132 7.21 -8.90 -15.55
N ASP A 133 7.52 -7.83 -14.81
CA ASP A 133 8.76 -7.09 -15.00
C ASP A 133 9.90 -7.74 -14.19
N VAL A 134 10.87 -8.27 -14.92
CA VAL A 134 12.05 -8.93 -14.34
C VAL A 134 13.02 -7.95 -13.67
N PHE A 135 12.88 -6.64 -13.92
CA PHE A 135 13.69 -5.61 -13.27
C PHE A 135 13.15 -5.21 -11.89
N ASP A 136 11.92 -5.58 -11.57
CA ASP A 136 11.29 -5.33 -10.26
C ASP A 136 11.88 -6.24 -9.18
N GLN A 137 13.14 -6.06 -8.86
CA GLN A 137 13.88 -6.84 -7.87
C GLN A 137 14.32 -5.99 -6.69
N GLY A 138 14.53 -6.64 -5.57
CA GLY A 138 14.94 -6.03 -4.32
C GLY A 138 13.81 -5.86 -3.31
N PRO A 139 14.15 -5.52 -2.06
CA PRO A 139 13.17 -5.41 -0.96
C PRO A 139 12.07 -4.39 -1.21
N GLY A 140 12.34 -3.35 -2.01
CA GLY A 140 11.36 -2.33 -2.41
C GLY A 140 10.25 -2.85 -3.33
N TYR A 141 10.40 -4.05 -3.88
CA TYR A 141 9.43 -4.71 -4.76
C TYR A 141 8.92 -6.05 -4.20
N ARG A 142 9.26 -6.38 -2.94
CA ARG A 142 8.86 -7.66 -2.33
C ARG A 142 7.35 -7.87 -2.34
N ALA A 143 6.94 -9.14 -2.38
CA ALA A 143 5.54 -9.50 -2.33
C ALA A 143 5.03 -9.60 -0.89
N PHE A 144 3.94 -8.90 -0.60
CA PHE A 144 3.19 -9.06 0.64
C PHE A 144 1.70 -8.77 0.46
N ILE A 145 0.90 -9.30 1.37
CA ILE A 145 -0.49 -8.94 1.60
C ILE A 145 -0.58 -8.42 3.03
N ALA A 146 -1.11 -7.21 3.21
CA ALA A 146 -1.45 -6.71 4.55
C ALA A 146 -2.97 -6.65 4.68
N LEU A 147 -3.51 -7.32 5.70
CA LEU A 147 -4.94 -7.34 6.03
C LEU A 147 -5.13 -7.21 7.55
N PRO A 148 -6.28 -6.74 8.04
CA PRO A 148 -6.49 -6.59 9.48
C PRO A 148 -6.26 -7.89 10.23
N GLY A 149 -5.37 -7.88 11.24
CA GLY A 149 -4.98 -9.04 12.03
C GLY A 149 -3.93 -9.94 11.37
N GLY A 150 -3.47 -9.65 10.16
CA GLY A 150 -2.39 -10.39 9.49
C GLY A 150 -2.64 -11.89 9.41
N LEU A 151 -1.67 -12.71 9.86
CA LEU A 151 -1.83 -14.18 9.90
C LEU A 151 -2.92 -14.66 10.87
N ALA A 152 -3.32 -13.85 11.86
CA ALA A 152 -4.42 -14.16 12.78
C ALA A 152 -5.79 -13.70 12.25
N SER A 153 -5.85 -13.09 11.07
CA SER A 153 -7.09 -12.61 10.48
C SER A 153 -8.10 -13.74 10.25
N PRO A 154 -9.37 -13.55 10.61
CA PRO A 154 -10.41 -14.52 10.26
C PRO A 154 -10.61 -14.65 8.74
N LEU A 155 -10.18 -13.65 7.98
CA LEU A 155 -10.27 -13.64 6.52
C LEU A 155 -9.07 -14.30 5.82
N LEU A 156 -8.02 -14.73 6.55
CA LEU A 156 -6.83 -15.34 5.94
C LEU A 156 -7.16 -16.60 5.12
N SER A 157 -8.20 -17.33 5.50
CA SER A 157 -8.66 -18.50 4.74
C SER A 157 -9.06 -18.16 3.30
N ALA A 158 -9.61 -16.96 3.06
CA ALA A 158 -9.93 -16.46 1.71
C ALA A 158 -8.67 -16.23 0.89
N VAL A 159 -7.63 -15.61 1.48
CA VAL A 159 -6.31 -15.44 0.84
C VAL A 159 -5.68 -16.79 0.48
N ARG A 160 -5.80 -17.79 1.38
CA ARG A 160 -5.28 -19.14 1.12
C ARG A 160 -5.99 -19.82 -0.06
N ARG A 161 -7.31 -19.67 -0.17
CA ARG A 161 -8.08 -20.23 -1.32
C ARG A 161 -7.75 -19.54 -2.63
N ALA A 162 -7.44 -18.24 -2.59
CA ALA A 162 -7.04 -17.46 -3.76
C ALA A 162 -5.63 -17.79 -4.27
N ASN A 163 -4.79 -18.41 -3.45
CA ASN A 163 -3.38 -18.69 -3.73
C ASN A 163 -3.22 -19.81 -4.77
N LEU A 164 -3.36 -19.44 -6.03
CA LEU A 164 -3.39 -20.36 -7.19
C LEU A 164 -2.09 -21.16 -7.36
N HIS A 165 -0.99 -20.62 -6.86
CA HIS A 165 0.34 -21.19 -7.04
C HIS A 165 0.81 -21.99 -5.83
N GLY A 166 0.04 -22.04 -4.76
CA GLY A 166 0.45 -22.68 -3.51
C GLY A 166 1.69 -22.05 -2.87
N MET A 167 1.84 -20.73 -3.02
CA MET A 167 2.95 -19.99 -2.42
C MET A 167 2.88 -20.01 -0.88
N SER A 168 4.03 -19.96 -0.25
CA SER A 168 4.14 -19.95 1.21
C SER A 168 3.75 -18.58 1.77
N LEU A 169 2.66 -18.53 2.54
CA LEU A 169 2.24 -17.35 3.30
C LEU A 169 2.96 -17.35 4.64
N VAL A 170 3.87 -16.40 4.84
CA VAL A 170 4.73 -16.33 6.03
C VAL A 170 4.54 -14.99 6.75
N ALA A 171 4.78 -14.97 8.06
CA ALA A 171 4.75 -13.70 8.79
C ALA A 171 5.78 -12.72 8.23
N GLY A 172 5.35 -11.51 7.89
CA GLY A 172 6.24 -10.38 7.70
C GLY A 172 6.43 -9.62 9.01
N ASN A 173 7.57 -8.97 9.17
CA ASN A 173 7.90 -8.17 10.35
C ASN A 173 8.25 -6.71 10.01
N GLY A 174 8.03 -6.33 8.75
CA GLY A 174 8.43 -5.04 8.20
C GLY A 174 9.88 -5.03 7.73
N SER A 175 10.14 -4.33 6.64
CA SER A 175 11.47 -4.28 6.01
C SER A 175 12.03 -5.67 5.63
N ASP A 176 11.14 -6.59 5.29
CA ASP A 176 11.47 -7.95 4.91
C ASP A 176 12.27 -8.00 3.59
N PRO A 177 13.10 -9.05 3.37
CA PRO A 177 13.86 -9.19 2.14
C PRO A 177 13.00 -9.44 0.89
N ASP A 178 13.62 -9.34 -0.29
CA ASP A 178 12.97 -9.61 -1.57
C ASP A 178 12.38 -11.02 -1.64
N THR A 179 11.34 -11.14 -2.45
CA THR A 179 10.65 -12.40 -2.72
C THR A 179 10.84 -12.89 -4.16
N PHE A 180 11.53 -12.13 -5.02
CA PHE A 180 11.82 -12.56 -6.40
C PHE A 180 12.64 -13.86 -6.39
N GLY A 181 12.27 -14.83 -7.23
CA GLY A 181 12.92 -16.13 -7.26
C GLY A 181 12.62 -17.03 -6.05
N THR A 182 11.63 -16.70 -5.25
CA THR A 182 11.16 -17.53 -4.13
C THR A 182 9.73 -18.01 -4.34
N ASN A 183 9.21 -18.81 -3.41
CA ASN A 183 7.78 -19.13 -3.37
C ASN A 183 7.07 -18.44 -2.17
N ARG A 184 7.52 -17.26 -1.78
CA ARG A 184 7.11 -16.63 -0.54
C ARG A 184 6.29 -15.37 -0.79
N VAL A 185 5.25 -15.19 0.03
CA VAL A 185 4.48 -13.95 0.19
C VAL A 185 4.41 -13.65 1.68
N TYR A 186 4.81 -12.45 2.07
CA TYR A 186 4.68 -12.01 3.46
C TYR A 186 3.22 -11.64 3.77
N VAL A 187 2.81 -11.90 5.00
CA VAL A 187 1.50 -11.47 5.50
C VAL A 187 1.73 -10.52 6.67
N LEU A 188 1.22 -9.30 6.54
CA LEU A 188 1.32 -8.22 7.51
C LEU A 188 -0.05 -7.88 8.08
N ASP A 189 -0.06 -7.25 9.24
CA ASP A 189 -1.28 -6.65 9.79
C ASP A 189 -1.44 -5.22 9.26
N SER A 190 -2.44 -4.97 8.41
CA SER A 190 -2.68 -3.64 7.83
C SER A 190 -3.04 -2.56 8.86
N SER A 191 -3.42 -2.95 10.07
CA SER A 191 -3.65 -1.99 11.17
C SER A 191 -2.36 -1.58 11.90
N ALA A 192 -1.28 -2.36 11.73
CA ALA A 192 0.01 -2.11 12.37
C ALA A 192 0.99 -1.32 11.47
N TYR A 193 0.79 -1.35 10.15
CA TYR A 193 1.67 -0.70 9.17
C TYR A 193 0.98 0.48 8.50
N THR A 194 1.68 1.61 8.42
CA THR A 194 1.19 2.80 7.73
C THR A 194 1.33 2.62 6.20
N PHE A 195 0.29 3.05 5.47
CA PHE A 195 0.35 3.22 4.03
C PHE A 195 0.67 4.69 3.71
N HIS A 196 1.68 4.91 2.90
CA HIS A 196 2.09 6.23 2.42
C HIS A 196 1.70 6.33 0.94
N GLN A 197 0.76 7.22 0.61
CA GLN A 197 0.37 7.48 -0.76
C GLN A 197 1.59 7.95 -1.58
N ALA A 198 1.82 7.34 -2.74
CA ALA A 198 2.82 7.81 -3.68
C ALA A 198 2.44 9.16 -4.29
N GLU A 199 3.42 9.85 -4.83
CA GLU A 199 3.28 11.14 -5.48
C GLU A 199 2.20 11.09 -6.58
N VAL A 200 1.45 12.18 -6.73
CA VAL A 200 0.29 12.23 -7.65
C VAL A 200 0.68 11.88 -9.08
N CYS A 201 1.85 12.31 -9.50
CA CYS A 201 2.35 12.03 -10.85
C CYS A 201 2.59 10.53 -11.09
N LEU A 202 2.82 9.73 -10.05
CA LEU A 202 2.99 8.28 -10.15
C LEU A 202 1.67 7.50 -10.13
N GLN A 203 0.56 8.16 -9.80
CA GLN A 203 -0.74 7.49 -9.75
C GLN A 203 -1.29 7.22 -11.15
N PHE A 204 -1.92 6.06 -11.32
CA PHE A 204 -2.61 5.65 -12.56
C PHE A 204 -1.70 5.70 -13.78
N HIS A 205 -0.46 5.21 -13.61
CA HIS A 205 0.59 5.15 -14.63
C HIS A 205 0.98 6.52 -15.21
N ASN A 206 0.79 7.58 -14.42
CA ASN A 206 1.29 8.90 -14.73
C ASN A 206 0.85 9.40 -16.12
N ASN A 207 1.80 9.92 -16.91
CA ASN A 207 1.59 10.40 -18.27
C ASN A 207 2.05 9.41 -19.35
N GLN A 208 2.45 8.22 -18.99
CA GLN A 208 2.81 7.14 -19.91
C GLN A 208 1.53 6.48 -20.44
N THR A 209 0.93 7.09 -21.44
CA THR A 209 -0.41 6.74 -21.92
C THR A 209 -0.44 5.60 -22.93
N GLY A 210 0.70 4.94 -23.22
CA GLY A 210 0.79 3.87 -24.19
C GLY A 210 0.32 2.50 -23.68
N ASP A 211 0.40 2.25 -22.38
CA ASP A 211 0.22 0.91 -21.82
C ASP A 211 -1.22 0.64 -21.37
N TYR A 212 -1.97 1.68 -21.01
CA TYR A 212 -3.33 1.55 -20.48
C TYR A 212 -4.31 2.49 -21.20
N PRO A 213 -5.62 2.17 -21.18
CA PRO A 213 -6.61 2.99 -21.87
C PRO A 213 -6.78 4.37 -21.22
N PRO A 214 -7.15 5.42 -21.99
CA PRO A 214 -7.33 6.78 -21.47
C PRO A 214 -8.35 6.87 -20.31
N SER A 215 -9.31 5.95 -20.24
CA SER A 215 -10.29 5.87 -19.15
C SER A 215 -9.62 5.54 -17.80
N TYR A 216 -8.55 4.75 -17.81
CA TYR A 216 -7.78 4.45 -16.63
C TYR A 216 -6.96 5.66 -16.14
N HIS A 217 -6.26 6.33 -17.05
CA HIS A 217 -5.47 7.51 -16.70
C HIS A 217 -6.31 8.65 -16.12
N ARG A 218 -7.57 8.80 -16.59
CA ARG A 218 -8.52 9.80 -16.06
C ARG A 218 -8.91 9.58 -14.60
N LEU A 219 -8.76 8.38 -14.06
CA LEU A 219 -9.04 8.10 -12.64
C LEU A 219 -8.25 9.02 -11.72
N ARG A 220 -7.02 9.38 -12.07
CA ARG A 220 -6.22 10.34 -11.30
C ARG A 220 -6.96 11.65 -11.07
N GLU A 221 -7.46 12.27 -12.15
CA GLU A 221 -8.17 13.55 -12.07
C GLU A 221 -9.51 13.42 -11.33
N VAL A 222 -10.23 12.33 -11.57
CA VAL A 222 -11.48 12.04 -10.88
C VAL A 222 -11.27 11.93 -9.38
N LEU A 223 -10.23 11.21 -8.94
CA LEU A 223 -9.96 11.00 -7.52
C LEU A 223 -9.38 12.24 -6.84
N LEU A 224 -8.60 13.06 -7.55
CA LEU A 224 -8.17 14.38 -7.07
C LEU A 224 -9.37 15.30 -6.83
N ALA A 225 -10.28 15.41 -7.81
CA ALA A 225 -11.46 16.23 -7.71
C ALA A 225 -12.37 15.82 -6.53
N ASN A 226 -12.42 14.53 -6.22
CA ASN A 226 -13.21 13.97 -5.13
C ASN A 226 -12.43 13.89 -3.80
N LYS A 227 -11.21 14.46 -3.71
CA LYS A 227 -10.35 14.46 -2.52
C LYS A 227 -10.03 13.06 -1.96
N ARG A 228 -10.05 12.04 -2.81
CA ARG A 228 -9.65 10.67 -2.48
C ARG A 228 -8.17 10.43 -2.69
N LEU A 229 -7.56 11.24 -3.54
CA LEU A 229 -6.14 11.31 -3.77
C LEU A 229 -5.64 12.64 -3.21
N ARG A 230 -4.62 12.60 -2.35
CA ARG A 230 -3.99 13.80 -1.81
C ARG A 230 -3.10 14.41 -2.88
N ASN A 231 -3.23 15.72 -3.10
CA ASN A 231 -2.40 16.45 -4.06
C ASN A 231 -0.98 16.70 -3.52
N ASP A 232 -0.82 16.80 -2.21
CA ASP A 232 0.46 17.01 -1.55
C ASP A 232 0.79 15.80 -0.67
N THR A 233 1.90 15.15 -0.94
CA THR A 233 2.43 14.02 -0.16
C THR A 233 3.61 14.44 0.72
N GLY A 234 4.00 15.73 0.70
CA GLY A 234 5.19 16.25 1.38
C GLY A 234 6.50 15.92 0.65
N CYS A 235 6.42 15.27 -0.51
CA CYS A 235 7.58 14.94 -1.31
C CYS A 235 8.01 16.13 -2.21
N PRO A 236 9.32 16.28 -2.52
CA PRO A 236 9.79 17.37 -3.38
C PRO A 236 9.11 17.33 -4.74
N GLY A 237 8.50 18.45 -5.16
CA GLY A 237 7.81 18.58 -6.45
C GLY A 237 8.70 18.58 -7.69
N ASN A 238 10.00 18.36 -7.53
CA ASN A 238 10.99 18.38 -8.62
C ASN A 238 11.18 17.01 -9.29
N PHE A 239 10.42 16.03 -8.89
CA PHE A 239 10.41 14.75 -9.56
C PHE A 239 9.57 14.88 -10.84
N VAL A 240 10.27 14.88 -11.96
CA VAL A 240 9.64 14.80 -13.29
C VAL A 240 9.21 13.33 -13.45
N CYS A 241 7.96 13.08 -13.24
CA CYS A 241 7.37 11.79 -13.53
C CYS A 241 7.26 11.56 -15.04
#